data_fbc236bad4de1f397eb34de5deae5e09
#
_entry.id   fbc236bad4de1f397eb34de5deae5e09
#
_cell.length_a   1.000
_cell.length_b   1.000
_cell.length_c   1.000
_cell.angle_alpha   90.00
_cell.angle_beta   90.00
_cell.angle_gamma   90.00
#
_symmetry.space_group_name_H-M   'P 1'
#
loop_
_entity.id
_entity.type
_entity.pdbx_description
1 polymer ?
#
loop_
_entity_poly.entity_id
_entity_poly.type
_entity_poly.pdbx_seq_one_letter_code
_entity_poly.pdbx_strand_id
1 'polypeptide(L)'
;MFAGSALTVFALVYAIGVARVWRHAGIGHGITRAQAFAFLCGWTTLAVALIALDELSEELFAAHMAQHELLMLVAAPLVALASPYVALLWMLPVRARRRVASAVRGPRLSRVFACLSAPAVVWLIHALALWIWHLPSLYDAALAHEPVHVLQHASFFGSAALFWWGLAHGRYGRAGYGAAVVYVFATAVHSGVLGALLTFAPHVWYPAYDTAAAARFGLTPLEDQQLAGLLMWVPAGVVFIAGALYFFAAWLKESERRADLIAMR
;
A
#
# COMPACT_ATOMS: atom_id res chain seq x y z
N MET A 1 -5.05 -5.63 -21.19
CA MET A 1 -6.00 -6.76 -21.09
C MET A 1 -5.76 -7.66 -19.87
N PHE A 2 -4.54 -8.06 -19.54
CA PHE A 2 -4.24 -8.97 -18.41
C PHE A 2 -4.59 -8.41 -17.04
N ALA A 3 -4.31 -7.14 -16.77
CA ALA A 3 -4.60 -6.49 -15.49
C ALA A 3 -6.11 -6.53 -15.16
N GLY A 4 -6.96 -6.15 -16.10
CA GLY A 4 -8.41 -6.16 -15.91
C GLY A 4 -8.98 -7.55 -15.62
N SER A 5 -8.48 -8.58 -16.33
CA SER A 5 -8.90 -9.97 -16.10
C SER A 5 -8.50 -10.46 -14.71
N ALA A 6 -7.27 -10.19 -14.27
CA ALA A 6 -6.77 -10.57 -12.94
C ALA A 6 -7.55 -9.86 -11.83
N LEU A 7 -7.81 -8.56 -11.98
CA LEU A 7 -8.63 -7.78 -11.04
C LEU A 7 -10.04 -8.35 -10.94
N THR A 8 -10.68 -8.65 -12.06
CA THR A 8 -12.03 -9.22 -12.08
C THR A 8 -12.10 -10.57 -11.38
N VAL A 9 -11.16 -11.48 -11.69
CA VAL A 9 -11.08 -12.80 -11.05
C VAL A 9 -10.92 -12.68 -9.54
N PHE A 10 -10.01 -11.81 -9.07
CA PHE A 10 -9.78 -11.65 -7.63
C PHE A 10 -11.00 -11.03 -6.92
N ALA A 11 -11.68 -10.06 -7.53
CA ALA A 11 -12.91 -9.48 -6.99
C ALA A 11 -14.02 -10.54 -6.85
N LEU A 12 -14.19 -11.38 -7.86
CA LEU A 12 -15.15 -12.48 -7.81
C LEU A 12 -14.82 -13.50 -6.72
N VAL A 13 -13.53 -13.88 -6.61
CA VAL A 13 -13.05 -14.79 -5.57
C VAL A 13 -13.31 -14.21 -4.18
N TYR A 14 -13.03 -12.92 -3.98
CA TYR A 14 -13.32 -12.24 -2.73
C TYR A 14 -14.82 -12.23 -2.43
N ALA A 15 -15.67 -11.82 -3.39
CA ALA A 15 -17.12 -11.76 -3.22
C ALA A 15 -17.72 -13.13 -2.89
N ILE A 16 -17.29 -14.19 -3.56
CA ILE A 16 -17.72 -15.58 -3.26
C ILE A 16 -17.25 -15.98 -1.85
N GLY A 17 -16.01 -15.63 -1.47
CA GLY A 17 -15.48 -15.90 -0.15
C GLY A 17 -16.29 -15.21 0.96
N VAL A 18 -16.59 -13.92 0.80
CA VAL A 18 -17.47 -13.15 1.71
C VAL A 18 -18.86 -13.78 1.80
N ALA A 19 -19.47 -14.12 0.67
CA ALA A 19 -20.78 -14.75 0.65
C ALA A 19 -20.80 -16.11 1.39
N ARG A 20 -19.72 -16.89 1.31
CA ARG A 20 -19.57 -18.15 2.06
C ARG A 20 -19.43 -17.90 3.56
N VAL A 21 -18.59 -16.91 3.97
CA VAL A 21 -18.45 -16.52 5.37
C VAL A 21 -19.79 -16.09 5.94
N TRP A 22 -20.51 -15.19 5.27
CA TRP A 22 -21.78 -14.65 5.75
C TRP A 22 -22.92 -15.66 5.77
N ARG A 23 -22.96 -16.60 4.81
CA ARG A 23 -23.91 -17.71 4.85
C ARG A 23 -23.71 -18.65 6.03
N HIS A 24 -22.46 -18.78 6.50
CA HIS A 24 -22.11 -19.68 7.61
C HIS A 24 -22.18 -19.02 8.98
N ALA A 25 -21.74 -17.76 9.10
CA ALA A 25 -21.60 -17.05 10.37
C ALA A 25 -22.64 -15.93 10.58
N GLY A 26 -23.43 -15.63 9.56
CA GLY A 26 -24.33 -14.46 9.53
C GLY A 26 -23.67 -13.24 8.89
N ILE A 27 -24.51 -12.36 8.34
CA ILE A 27 -24.04 -11.13 7.64
C ILE A 27 -23.30 -10.21 8.63
N GLY A 28 -22.10 -9.80 8.25
CA GLY A 28 -21.23 -8.93 9.07
C GLY A 28 -20.41 -9.65 10.12
N HIS A 29 -20.50 -10.98 10.22
CA HIS A 29 -19.67 -11.78 11.12
C HIS A 29 -18.51 -12.44 10.35
N GLY A 30 -17.33 -12.50 10.96
CA GLY A 30 -16.10 -13.00 10.34
C GLY A 30 -15.46 -12.01 9.38
N ILE A 31 -16.24 -11.37 8.50
CA ILE A 31 -15.89 -10.19 7.71
C ILE A 31 -17.00 -9.16 7.96
N THR A 32 -16.65 -8.00 8.47
CA THR A 32 -17.63 -6.93 8.74
C THR A 32 -18.09 -6.26 7.43
N ARG A 33 -19.25 -5.61 7.46
CA ARG A 33 -19.72 -4.81 6.30
C ARG A 33 -18.74 -3.70 5.94
N ALA A 34 -18.12 -3.07 6.95
CA ALA A 34 -17.09 -2.03 6.73
C ALA A 34 -15.86 -2.59 6.02
N GLN A 35 -15.41 -3.82 6.37
CA GLN A 35 -14.32 -4.49 5.68
C GLN A 35 -14.68 -4.84 4.23
N ALA A 36 -15.89 -5.32 3.97
CA ALA A 36 -16.34 -5.60 2.62
C ALA A 36 -16.44 -4.31 1.78
N PHE A 37 -16.90 -3.21 2.37
CA PHE A 37 -16.94 -1.91 1.73
C PHE A 37 -15.53 -1.34 1.48
N ALA A 38 -14.62 -1.46 2.46
CA ALA A 38 -13.21 -1.07 2.28
C ALA A 38 -12.55 -1.84 1.12
N PHE A 39 -12.85 -3.15 0.99
CA PHE A 39 -12.37 -3.92 -0.17
C PHE A 39 -12.91 -3.35 -1.48
N LEU A 40 -14.22 -3.07 -1.56
CA LEU A 40 -14.82 -2.52 -2.77
C LEU A 40 -14.16 -1.18 -3.16
N CYS A 41 -14.00 -0.26 -2.22
CA CYS A 41 -13.34 1.02 -2.46
C CYS A 41 -11.87 0.84 -2.90
N GLY A 42 -11.10 0.03 -2.18
CA GLY A 42 -9.70 -0.25 -2.52
C GLY A 42 -9.55 -0.93 -3.88
N TRP A 43 -10.46 -1.84 -4.19
CA TRP A 43 -10.48 -2.53 -5.48
C TRP A 43 -10.87 -1.62 -6.64
N THR A 44 -11.85 -0.73 -6.44
CA THR A 44 -12.21 0.32 -7.41
C THR A 44 -11.02 1.26 -7.65
N THR A 45 -10.31 1.64 -6.60
CA THR A 45 -9.09 2.46 -6.72
C THR A 45 -8.01 1.75 -7.53
N LEU A 46 -7.80 0.43 -7.32
CA LEU A 46 -6.90 -0.38 -8.14
C LEU A 46 -7.32 -0.37 -9.62
N ALA A 47 -8.61 -0.53 -9.88
CA ALA A 47 -9.12 -0.51 -11.26
C ALA A 47 -8.95 0.87 -11.90
N VAL A 48 -9.21 1.95 -11.18
CA VAL A 48 -8.96 3.32 -11.66
C VAL A 48 -7.47 3.53 -11.96
N ALA A 49 -6.59 3.15 -11.03
CA ALA A 49 -5.15 3.30 -11.20
C ALA A 49 -4.62 2.47 -12.38
N LEU A 50 -4.96 1.19 -12.48
CA LEU A 50 -4.35 0.25 -13.43
C LEU A 50 -5.08 0.13 -14.78
N ILE A 51 -6.23 0.76 -14.93
CA ILE A 51 -7.02 0.70 -16.17
C ILE A 51 -7.35 2.09 -16.69
N ALA A 52 -7.92 2.96 -15.84
CA ALA A 52 -8.39 4.26 -16.31
C ALA A 52 -7.24 5.28 -16.48
N LEU A 53 -6.18 5.18 -15.65
CA LEU A 53 -5.01 6.06 -15.75
C LEU A 53 -3.88 5.47 -16.61
N ASP A 54 -4.01 4.24 -17.10
CA ASP A 54 -2.94 3.52 -17.78
C ASP A 54 -2.40 4.30 -18.99
N GLU A 55 -3.27 4.67 -19.94
CA GLU A 55 -2.88 5.44 -21.12
C GLU A 55 -2.26 6.80 -20.78
N LEU A 56 -2.82 7.50 -19.78
CA LEU A 56 -2.30 8.80 -19.36
C LEU A 56 -0.96 8.67 -18.63
N SER A 57 -0.74 7.58 -17.91
CA SER A 57 0.52 7.31 -17.22
C SER A 57 1.67 6.96 -18.14
N GLU A 58 1.38 6.48 -19.36
CA GLU A 58 2.38 6.30 -20.42
C GLU A 58 2.80 7.63 -21.05
N GLU A 59 1.92 8.64 -21.05
CA GLU A 59 2.15 9.94 -21.65
C GLU A 59 2.76 10.97 -20.71
N LEU A 60 2.34 10.96 -19.43
CA LEU A 60 2.72 11.95 -18.42
C LEU A 60 3.35 11.29 -17.19
N PHE A 61 4.51 11.76 -16.79
CA PHE A 61 5.17 11.31 -15.58
C PHE A 61 4.35 11.64 -14.31
N ALA A 62 3.73 12.82 -14.28
CA ALA A 62 2.83 13.20 -13.18
C ALA A 62 1.64 12.23 -13.04
N ALA A 63 1.05 11.77 -14.15
CA ALA A 63 -0.03 10.79 -14.12
C ALA A 63 0.45 9.41 -13.63
N HIS A 64 1.64 9.00 -14.03
CA HIS A 64 2.26 7.77 -13.54
C HIS A 64 2.52 7.82 -12.02
N MET A 65 3.01 8.93 -11.50
CA MET A 65 3.16 9.11 -10.05
C MET A 65 1.82 9.15 -9.33
N ALA A 66 0.79 9.79 -9.88
CA ALA A 66 -0.55 9.74 -9.33
C ALA A 66 -1.10 8.30 -9.26
N GLN A 67 -0.82 7.47 -10.28
CA GLN A 67 -1.14 6.05 -10.31
C GLN A 67 -0.47 5.30 -9.13
N HIS A 68 0.84 5.50 -8.92
CA HIS A 68 1.56 4.92 -7.79
C HIS A 68 1.02 5.36 -6.43
N GLU A 69 0.67 6.63 -6.27
CA GLU A 69 0.07 7.17 -5.03
C GLU A 69 -1.30 6.53 -4.75
N LEU A 70 -2.14 6.36 -5.76
CA LEU A 70 -3.41 5.65 -5.63
C LEU A 70 -3.21 4.19 -5.21
N LEU A 71 -2.20 3.51 -5.74
CA LEU A 71 -1.86 2.13 -5.35
C LEU A 71 -1.42 2.05 -3.89
N MET A 72 -0.52 2.95 -3.47
CA MET A 72 0.15 2.84 -2.16
C MET A 72 -0.61 3.51 -1.02
N LEU A 73 -1.23 4.68 -1.25
CA LEU A 73 -1.87 5.46 -0.20
C LEU A 73 -3.38 5.24 -0.09
N VAL A 74 -4.04 4.73 -1.12
CA VAL A 74 -5.50 4.53 -1.11
C VAL A 74 -5.86 3.06 -1.21
N ALA A 75 -5.44 2.39 -2.28
CA ALA A 75 -5.81 0.99 -2.50
C ALA A 75 -5.20 0.05 -1.45
N ALA A 76 -3.90 0.18 -1.17
CA ALA A 76 -3.20 -0.70 -0.24
C ALA A 76 -3.77 -0.64 1.20
N PRO A 77 -4.00 0.54 1.84
CA PRO A 77 -4.60 0.57 3.17
C PRO A 77 -6.02 0.03 3.20
N LEU A 78 -6.85 0.32 2.20
CA LEU A 78 -8.22 -0.17 2.13
C LEU A 78 -8.29 -1.70 1.97
N VAL A 79 -7.42 -2.27 1.13
CA VAL A 79 -7.31 -3.72 0.97
C VAL A 79 -6.71 -4.37 2.23
N ALA A 80 -5.74 -3.74 2.89
CA ALA A 80 -5.18 -4.23 4.14
C ALA A 80 -6.24 -4.29 5.26
N LEU A 81 -7.07 -3.26 5.39
CA LEU A 81 -8.20 -3.21 6.33
C LEU A 81 -9.27 -4.24 6.03
N ALA A 82 -9.52 -4.54 4.77
CA ALA A 82 -10.51 -5.51 4.31
C ALA A 82 -10.20 -6.96 4.71
N SER A 83 -8.96 -7.26 5.10
CA SER A 83 -8.51 -8.61 5.49
C SER A 83 -8.87 -9.70 4.45
N PRO A 84 -8.48 -9.54 3.17
CA PRO A 84 -8.92 -10.41 2.08
C PRO A 84 -8.51 -11.88 2.27
N TYR A 85 -7.47 -12.16 3.04
CA TYR A 85 -7.04 -13.51 3.36
C TYR A 85 -8.12 -14.36 4.03
N VAL A 86 -9.06 -13.74 4.78
CA VAL A 86 -10.19 -14.46 5.38
C VAL A 86 -11.12 -14.98 4.28
N ALA A 87 -11.50 -14.12 3.32
CA ALA A 87 -12.33 -14.52 2.18
C ALA A 87 -11.66 -15.60 1.34
N LEU A 88 -10.35 -15.44 1.05
CA LEU A 88 -9.57 -16.43 0.29
C LEU A 88 -9.52 -17.78 0.99
N LEU A 89 -9.32 -17.83 2.30
CA LEU A 89 -9.35 -19.07 3.06
C LEU A 89 -10.71 -19.78 2.98
N TRP A 90 -11.80 -19.03 2.88
CA TRP A 90 -13.14 -19.61 2.75
C TRP A 90 -13.46 -20.13 1.34
N MET A 91 -12.63 -19.83 0.36
CA MET A 91 -12.67 -20.50 -0.96
C MET A 91 -12.19 -21.95 -0.87
N LEU A 92 -11.36 -22.29 0.10
CA LEU A 92 -10.81 -23.62 0.26
C LEU A 92 -11.82 -24.58 0.94
N PRO A 93 -11.83 -25.89 0.57
CA PRO A 93 -12.54 -26.92 1.31
C PRO A 93 -12.07 -26.97 2.76
N VAL A 94 -12.94 -27.38 3.68
CA VAL A 94 -12.66 -27.41 5.13
C VAL A 94 -11.35 -28.12 5.47
N ARG A 95 -11.06 -29.23 4.80
CA ARG A 95 -9.82 -29.99 5.02
C ARG A 95 -8.58 -29.17 4.63
N ALA A 96 -8.60 -28.49 3.47
CA ALA A 96 -7.50 -27.65 3.01
C ALA A 96 -7.33 -26.41 3.92
N ARG A 97 -8.43 -25.76 4.28
CA ARG A 97 -8.43 -24.61 5.21
C ARG A 97 -7.79 -24.98 6.56
N ARG A 98 -8.13 -26.15 7.13
CA ARG A 98 -7.53 -26.63 8.38
C ARG A 98 -6.02 -26.91 8.22
N ARG A 99 -5.59 -27.48 7.09
CA ARG A 99 -4.17 -27.72 6.78
C ARG A 99 -3.39 -26.41 6.67
N VAL A 100 -3.91 -25.43 5.94
CA VAL A 100 -3.29 -24.09 5.83
C VAL A 100 -3.19 -23.43 7.22
N ALA A 101 -4.27 -23.44 8.00
CA ALA A 101 -4.29 -22.87 9.35
C ALA A 101 -3.31 -23.58 10.30
N SER A 102 -3.14 -24.90 10.16
CA SER A 102 -2.15 -25.67 10.92
C SER A 102 -0.72 -25.34 10.48
N ALA A 103 -0.47 -25.27 9.18
CA ALA A 103 0.85 -24.95 8.63
C ALA A 103 1.31 -23.55 9.07
N VAL A 104 0.43 -22.53 8.96
CA VAL A 104 0.75 -21.14 9.38
C VAL A 104 1.06 -21.06 10.88
N ARG A 105 0.39 -21.88 11.69
CA ARG A 105 0.67 -21.98 13.14
C ARG A 105 1.91 -22.82 13.48
N GLY A 106 2.44 -23.55 12.50
CA GLY A 106 3.66 -24.36 12.68
C GLY A 106 4.89 -23.48 13.00
N PRO A 107 5.85 -23.99 13.81
CA PRO A 107 6.94 -23.16 14.37
C PRO A 107 7.89 -22.58 13.32
N ARG A 108 8.04 -23.23 12.17
CA ARG A 108 8.86 -22.70 11.07
C ARG A 108 8.16 -21.55 10.35
N LEU A 109 6.93 -21.78 9.91
CA LEU A 109 6.18 -20.79 9.11
C LEU A 109 5.78 -19.57 9.95
N SER A 110 5.43 -19.78 11.22
CA SER A 110 5.14 -18.67 12.14
C SER A 110 6.36 -17.79 12.42
N ARG A 111 7.59 -18.38 12.52
CA ARG A 111 8.84 -17.61 12.63
C ARG A 111 9.15 -16.80 11.37
N VAL A 112 9.05 -17.42 10.19
CA VAL A 112 9.24 -16.73 8.91
C VAL A 112 8.25 -15.59 8.77
N PHE A 113 6.97 -15.84 9.05
CA PHE A 113 5.93 -14.81 9.01
C PHE A 113 6.20 -13.69 10.03
N ALA A 114 6.61 -14.03 11.26
CA ALA A 114 6.96 -13.04 12.28
C ALA A 114 8.17 -12.18 11.86
N CYS A 115 9.18 -12.78 11.22
CA CYS A 115 10.33 -12.06 10.70
C CYS A 115 9.94 -11.12 9.55
N LEU A 116 9.25 -11.63 8.53
CA LEU A 116 8.84 -10.86 7.37
C LEU A 116 7.79 -9.78 7.69
N SER A 117 7.00 -9.96 8.75
CA SER A 117 6.03 -8.96 9.24
C SER A 117 6.58 -8.09 10.38
N ALA A 118 7.87 -8.21 10.71
CA ALA A 118 8.50 -7.32 11.68
C ALA A 118 8.51 -5.88 11.14
N PRO A 119 8.15 -4.86 11.95
CA PRO A 119 8.00 -3.49 11.48
C PRO A 119 9.21 -2.96 10.71
N ALA A 120 10.42 -3.18 11.23
CA ALA A 120 11.65 -2.73 10.57
C ALA A 120 11.88 -3.42 9.20
N VAL A 121 11.54 -4.72 9.08
CA VAL A 121 11.69 -5.47 7.82
C VAL A 121 10.69 -4.97 6.79
N VAL A 122 9.43 -4.80 7.19
CA VAL A 122 8.38 -4.28 6.29
C VAL A 122 8.69 -2.86 5.84
N TRP A 123 9.16 -2.02 6.76
CA TRP A 123 9.60 -0.66 6.45
C TRP A 123 10.75 -0.66 5.44
N LEU A 124 11.76 -1.52 5.65
CA LEU A 124 12.90 -1.63 4.75
C LEU A 124 12.49 -2.12 3.36
N ILE A 125 11.60 -3.13 3.29
CA ILE A 125 11.07 -3.64 2.01
C ILE A 125 10.34 -2.53 1.26
N HIS A 126 9.50 -1.76 1.94
CA HIS A 126 8.76 -0.66 1.32
C HIS A 126 9.68 0.48 0.89
N ALA A 127 10.63 0.88 1.74
CA ALA A 127 11.61 1.89 1.41
C ALA A 127 12.49 1.49 0.22
N LEU A 128 12.99 0.24 0.20
CA LEU A 128 13.79 -0.28 -0.92
C LEU A 128 12.98 -0.32 -2.21
N ALA A 129 11.72 -0.78 -2.16
CA ALA A 129 10.85 -0.76 -3.34
C ALA A 129 10.72 0.67 -3.89
N LEU A 130 10.45 1.65 -3.02
CA LEU A 130 10.33 3.05 -3.42
C LEU A 130 11.62 3.57 -4.09
N TRP A 131 12.76 3.45 -3.44
CA TRP A 131 14.02 4.02 -3.92
C TRP A 131 14.59 3.29 -5.14
N ILE A 132 14.52 1.96 -5.16
CA ILE A 132 15.07 1.16 -6.28
C ILE A 132 14.31 1.43 -7.58
N TRP A 133 12.97 1.47 -7.53
CA TRP A 133 12.17 1.73 -8.71
C TRP A 133 12.24 3.17 -9.24
N HIS A 134 12.73 4.12 -8.44
CA HIS A 134 12.97 5.48 -8.88
C HIS A 134 14.40 5.72 -9.42
N LEU A 135 15.25 4.67 -9.48
CA LEU A 135 16.51 4.76 -10.23
C LEU A 135 16.18 4.89 -11.71
N PRO A 136 16.72 5.91 -12.44
CA PRO A 136 16.36 6.17 -13.83
C PRO A 136 16.43 4.94 -14.73
N SER A 137 17.51 4.13 -14.61
CA SER A 137 17.68 2.92 -15.43
C SER A 137 16.60 1.85 -15.21
N LEU A 138 16.12 1.68 -13.97
CA LEU A 138 15.05 0.71 -13.65
C LEU A 138 13.67 1.27 -14.01
N TYR A 139 13.52 2.58 -13.87
CA TYR A 139 12.30 3.27 -14.27
C TYR A 139 12.10 3.18 -15.79
N ASP A 140 13.14 3.51 -16.58
CA ASP A 140 13.14 3.38 -18.03
C ASP A 140 12.91 1.92 -18.47
N ALA A 141 13.48 0.94 -17.76
CA ALA A 141 13.23 -0.47 -18.03
C ALA A 141 11.76 -0.87 -17.75
N ALA A 142 11.11 -0.27 -16.76
CA ALA A 142 9.70 -0.50 -16.47
C ALA A 142 8.81 0.08 -17.59
N LEU A 143 9.13 1.25 -18.11
CA LEU A 143 8.42 1.84 -19.26
C LEU A 143 8.62 1.05 -20.55
N ALA A 144 9.82 0.47 -20.76
CA ALA A 144 10.14 -0.26 -21.97
C ALA A 144 9.59 -1.71 -21.99
N HIS A 145 9.31 -2.31 -20.81
CA HIS A 145 8.98 -3.73 -20.69
C HIS A 145 7.79 -3.98 -19.75
N GLU A 146 6.64 -4.38 -20.32
CA GLU A 146 5.41 -4.67 -19.57
C GLU A 146 5.62 -5.61 -18.36
N PRO A 147 6.39 -6.71 -18.40
CA PRO A 147 6.61 -7.54 -17.21
C PRO A 147 7.34 -6.81 -16.07
N VAL A 148 8.25 -5.89 -16.40
CA VAL A 148 9.00 -5.08 -15.43
C VAL A 148 8.05 -4.03 -14.81
N HIS A 149 7.20 -3.39 -15.60
CA HIS A 149 6.15 -2.48 -15.14
C HIS A 149 5.15 -3.16 -14.19
N VAL A 150 4.68 -4.35 -14.55
CA VAL A 150 3.84 -5.16 -13.68
C VAL A 150 4.55 -5.49 -12.35
N LEU A 151 5.84 -5.83 -12.39
CA LEU A 151 6.64 -6.10 -11.19
C LEU A 151 6.80 -4.84 -10.32
N GLN A 152 7.00 -3.67 -10.93
CA GLN A 152 7.06 -2.38 -10.24
C GLN A 152 5.76 -2.11 -9.47
N HIS A 153 4.60 -2.15 -10.15
CA HIS A 153 3.29 -1.95 -9.52
C HIS A 153 2.99 -2.99 -8.44
N ALA A 154 3.29 -4.27 -8.71
CA ALA A 154 3.10 -5.34 -7.74
C ALA A 154 3.97 -5.15 -6.49
N SER A 155 5.22 -4.68 -6.64
CA SER A 155 6.11 -4.41 -5.51
C SER A 155 5.67 -3.19 -4.71
N PHE A 156 5.23 -2.10 -5.35
CA PHE A 156 4.68 -0.93 -4.69
C PHE A 156 3.42 -1.26 -3.90
N PHE A 157 2.43 -1.86 -4.57
CA PHE A 157 1.20 -2.25 -3.90
C PHE A 157 1.44 -3.28 -2.79
N GLY A 158 2.24 -4.32 -3.05
CA GLY A 158 2.49 -5.39 -2.09
C GLY A 158 3.24 -4.91 -0.85
N SER A 159 4.31 -4.11 -1.02
CA SER A 159 5.06 -3.54 0.10
C SER A 159 4.22 -2.55 0.92
N ALA A 160 3.44 -1.69 0.25
CA ALA A 160 2.51 -0.78 0.91
C ALA A 160 1.38 -1.53 1.63
N ALA A 161 0.83 -2.60 1.04
CA ALA A 161 -0.19 -3.42 1.69
C ALA A 161 0.34 -4.10 2.97
N LEU A 162 1.59 -4.57 2.97
CA LEU A 162 2.25 -5.09 4.17
C LEU A 162 2.47 -4.00 5.22
N PHE A 163 2.90 -2.80 4.80
CA PHE A 163 3.07 -1.63 5.66
C PHE A 163 1.76 -1.26 6.37
N TRP A 164 0.69 -1.03 5.61
CA TRP A 164 -0.62 -0.66 6.15
C TRP A 164 -1.27 -1.78 6.94
N TRP A 165 -1.05 -3.04 6.55
CA TRP A 165 -1.52 -4.19 7.32
C TRP A 165 -0.87 -4.24 8.70
N GLY A 166 0.44 -3.99 8.78
CA GLY A 166 1.16 -3.90 10.06
C GLY A 166 0.57 -2.83 10.97
N LEU A 167 0.27 -1.64 10.44
CA LEU A 167 -0.35 -0.55 11.16
C LEU A 167 -1.79 -0.88 11.59
N ALA A 168 -2.62 -1.40 10.69
CA ALA A 168 -4.02 -1.70 10.95
C ALA A 168 -4.22 -2.83 11.99
N HIS A 169 -3.26 -3.76 12.08
CA HIS A 169 -3.38 -4.92 12.96
C HIS A 169 -2.50 -4.82 14.22
N GLY A 170 -2.04 -3.63 14.58
CA GLY A 170 -1.31 -3.38 15.83
C GLY A 170 0.04 -4.10 15.93
N ARG A 171 0.69 -4.36 14.82
CA ARG A 171 1.98 -5.07 14.80
C ARG A 171 3.17 -4.12 14.96
N TYR A 172 3.10 -3.25 15.96
CA TYR A 172 4.14 -2.24 16.27
C TYR A 172 5.25 -2.76 17.19
N GLY A 173 5.20 -4.05 17.55
CA GLY A 173 6.12 -4.63 18.51
C GLY A 173 5.84 -4.22 19.96
N ARG A 174 6.84 -4.40 20.84
CA ARG A 174 6.71 -4.09 22.28
C ARG A 174 6.61 -2.59 22.59
N ALA A 175 7.09 -1.73 21.70
CA ALA A 175 7.06 -0.28 21.88
C ALA A 175 5.68 0.34 21.60
N GLY A 176 4.69 -0.45 21.16
CA GLY A 176 3.30 -0.02 20.98
C GLY A 176 3.14 1.14 20.00
N TYR A 177 2.23 2.06 20.31
CA TYR A 177 1.91 3.21 19.46
C TYR A 177 3.10 4.16 19.22
N GLY A 178 4.06 4.27 20.16
CA GLY A 178 5.27 5.07 19.95
C GLY A 178 6.11 4.57 18.79
N ALA A 179 6.24 3.24 18.62
CA ALA A 179 6.90 2.66 17.45
C ALA A 179 6.11 2.94 16.16
N ALA A 180 4.78 2.92 16.20
CA ALA A 180 3.96 3.26 15.04
C ALA A 180 4.19 4.72 14.58
N VAL A 181 4.30 5.66 15.52
CA VAL A 181 4.64 7.07 15.22
C VAL A 181 5.98 7.16 14.49
N VAL A 182 7.04 6.53 15.03
CA VAL A 182 8.37 6.54 14.40
C VAL A 182 8.34 5.88 13.01
N TYR A 183 7.61 4.79 12.89
CA TYR A 183 7.47 4.03 11.65
C TYR A 183 6.81 4.87 10.53
N VAL A 184 5.69 5.54 10.84
CA VAL A 184 4.98 6.43 9.90
C VAL A 184 5.82 7.67 9.60
N PHE A 185 6.44 8.28 10.62
CA PHE A 185 7.29 9.45 10.45
C PHE A 185 8.50 9.17 9.57
N ALA A 186 9.22 8.07 9.83
CA ALA A 186 10.36 7.68 9.02
C ALA A 186 9.98 7.44 7.55
N THR A 187 8.77 6.89 7.31
CA THR A 187 8.24 6.71 5.96
C THR A 187 7.95 8.06 5.31
N ALA A 188 7.27 8.97 6.02
CA ALA A 188 7.02 10.33 5.53
C ALA A 188 8.31 11.07 5.13
N VAL A 189 9.37 10.93 5.95
CA VAL A 189 10.64 11.60 5.69
C VAL A 189 11.31 11.06 4.43
N HIS A 190 11.50 9.73 4.31
CA HIS A 190 12.24 9.21 3.15
C HIS A 190 11.46 9.31 1.84
N SER A 191 10.13 9.13 1.86
CA SER A 191 9.28 9.32 0.67
C SER A 191 9.20 10.80 0.30
N GLY A 192 9.09 11.69 1.30
CA GLY A 192 9.12 13.14 1.09
C GLY A 192 10.44 13.63 0.52
N VAL A 193 11.59 13.08 0.95
CA VAL A 193 12.89 13.38 0.36
C VAL A 193 12.93 12.99 -1.12
N LEU A 194 12.41 11.81 -1.48
CA LEU A 194 12.37 11.38 -2.87
C LEU A 194 11.49 12.30 -3.73
N GLY A 195 10.28 12.64 -3.26
CA GLY A 195 9.41 13.59 -3.96
C GLY A 195 10.01 14.99 -4.07
N ALA A 196 10.70 15.47 -3.02
CA ALA A 196 11.40 16.75 -3.06
C ALA A 196 12.56 16.75 -4.06
N LEU A 197 13.32 15.67 -4.15
CA LEU A 197 14.40 15.53 -5.14
C LEU A 197 13.87 15.65 -6.57
N LEU A 198 12.71 15.09 -6.88
CA LEU A 198 12.05 15.21 -8.17
C LEU A 198 11.49 16.62 -8.40
N THR A 199 10.85 17.21 -7.39
CA THR A 199 10.25 18.55 -7.45
C THR A 199 11.29 19.63 -7.70
N PHE A 200 12.45 19.54 -7.05
CA PHE A 200 13.50 20.54 -7.14
C PHE A 200 14.63 20.15 -8.13
N ALA A 201 14.41 19.11 -8.93
CA ALA A 201 15.37 18.70 -9.93
C ALA A 201 15.61 19.84 -10.96
N PRO A 202 16.87 20.18 -11.24
CA PRO A 202 17.20 21.24 -12.21
C PRO A 202 17.17 20.75 -13.67
N HIS A 203 17.03 19.46 -13.91
CA HIS A 203 17.01 18.83 -15.22
C HIS A 203 16.15 17.56 -15.19
N VAL A 204 15.75 17.10 -16.38
CA VAL A 204 14.97 15.89 -16.56
C VAL A 204 15.81 14.65 -16.22
N TRP A 205 15.27 13.77 -15.36
CA TRP A 205 15.88 12.50 -14.98
C TRP A 205 15.35 11.32 -15.79
N TYR A 206 14.12 11.44 -16.32
CA TYR A 206 13.41 10.40 -17.06
C TYR A 206 13.10 10.89 -18.49
N PRO A 207 14.07 10.80 -19.42
CA PRO A 207 13.91 11.30 -20.78
C PRO A 207 12.97 10.45 -21.65
N ALA A 208 12.50 9.32 -21.12
CA ALA A 208 11.59 8.43 -21.83
C ALA A 208 10.18 9.04 -22.03
N TYR A 209 9.79 10.06 -21.25
CA TYR A 209 8.51 10.73 -21.44
C TYR A 209 8.53 11.67 -22.63
N ASP A 210 7.53 11.51 -23.51
CA ASP A 210 7.42 12.30 -24.74
C ASP A 210 7.14 13.78 -24.45
N THR A 211 7.95 14.65 -25.00
CA THR A 211 7.79 16.10 -24.91
C THR A 211 6.50 16.60 -25.56
N ALA A 212 6.01 15.92 -26.60
CA ALA A 212 4.78 16.29 -27.29
C ALA A 212 3.53 16.01 -26.44
N ALA A 213 3.55 14.96 -25.61
CA ALA A 213 2.47 14.64 -24.70
C ALA A 213 2.36 15.70 -23.61
N ALA A 214 3.43 16.04 -22.91
CA ALA A 214 3.45 17.09 -21.88
C ALA A 214 2.98 18.44 -22.43
N ALA A 215 3.40 18.80 -23.64
CA ALA A 215 3.03 20.05 -24.30
C ALA A 215 1.52 20.17 -24.56
N ARG A 216 0.80 19.07 -24.76
CA ARG A 216 -0.69 19.08 -24.86
C ARG A 216 -1.37 19.58 -23.59
N PHE A 217 -0.72 19.42 -22.44
CA PHE A 217 -1.18 19.90 -21.14
C PHE A 217 -0.52 21.21 -20.72
N GLY A 218 0.23 21.86 -21.62
CA GLY A 218 0.92 23.13 -21.36
C GLY A 218 2.15 22.99 -20.45
N LEU A 219 2.72 21.79 -20.35
CA LEU A 219 3.88 21.49 -19.52
C LEU A 219 5.13 21.22 -20.38
N THR A 220 6.27 21.61 -19.88
CA THR A 220 7.56 21.09 -20.33
C THR A 220 7.84 19.74 -19.64
N PRO A 221 8.73 18.87 -20.16
CA PRO A 221 9.10 17.63 -19.50
C PRO A 221 9.65 17.82 -18.08
N LEU A 222 10.33 18.94 -17.82
CA LEU A 222 10.83 19.27 -16.50
C LEU A 222 9.70 19.65 -15.55
N GLU A 223 8.73 20.44 -16.01
CA GLU A 223 7.55 20.81 -15.21
C GLU A 223 6.67 19.59 -14.89
N ASP A 224 6.51 18.66 -15.86
CA ASP A 224 5.82 17.39 -15.61
C ASP A 224 6.54 16.55 -14.54
N GLN A 225 7.87 16.45 -14.61
CA GLN A 225 8.66 15.77 -13.56
C GLN A 225 8.54 16.47 -12.19
N GLN A 226 8.60 17.79 -12.17
CA GLN A 226 8.43 18.55 -10.92
C GLN A 226 7.02 18.40 -10.34
N LEU A 227 6.00 18.39 -11.18
CA LEU A 227 4.61 18.11 -10.79
C LEU A 227 4.47 16.68 -10.26
N ALA A 228 5.11 15.70 -10.90
CA ALA A 228 5.17 14.31 -10.42
C ALA A 228 5.76 14.22 -9.02
N GLY A 229 6.86 14.93 -8.74
CA GLY A 229 7.45 15.05 -7.41
C GLY A 229 6.49 15.66 -6.39
N LEU A 230 5.77 16.72 -6.75
CA LEU A 230 4.75 17.33 -5.89
C LEU A 230 3.61 16.36 -5.56
N LEU A 231 3.14 15.59 -6.55
CA LEU A 231 2.11 14.58 -6.36
C LEU A 231 2.56 13.45 -5.44
N MET A 232 3.82 13.05 -5.49
CA MET A 232 4.39 12.10 -4.54
C MET A 232 4.51 12.68 -3.13
N TRP A 233 4.93 13.92 -3.00
CA TRP A 233 5.28 14.51 -1.72
C TRP A 233 4.08 15.01 -0.93
N VAL A 234 3.21 15.82 -1.57
CA VAL A 234 2.15 16.55 -0.85
C VAL A 234 1.05 15.60 -0.36
N PRO A 235 0.39 14.77 -1.19
CA PRO A 235 -0.63 13.83 -0.73
C PRO A 235 -0.10 12.82 0.29
N ALA A 236 1.07 12.23 0.04
CA ALA A 236 1.71 11.30 0.96
C ALA A 236 2.01 11.97 2.31
N GLY A 237 2.54 13.20 2.29
CA GLY A 237 2.80 13.99 3.49
C GLY A 237 1.55 14.18 4.34
N VAL A 238 0.43 14.55 3.72
CA VAL A 238 -0.86 14.72 4.42
C VAL A 238 -1.32 13.42 5.07
N VAL A 239 -1.29 12.29 4.33
CA VAL A 239 -1.72 10.99 4.83
C VAL A 239 -0.82 10.53 6.00
N PHE A 240 0.49 10.62 5.85
CA PHE A 240 1.43 10.20 6.89
C PHE A 240 1.39 11.10 8.12
N ILE A 241 1.24 12.43 7.97
CA ILE A 241 1.08 13.35 9.12
C ILE A 241 -0.21 13.02 9.87
N ALA A 242 -1.33 12.84 9.17
CA ALA A 242 -2.59 12.44 9.80
C ALA A 242 -2.46 11.10 10.55
N GLY A 243 -1.79 10.12 9.95
CA GLY A 243 -1.50 8.84 10.58
C GLY A 243 -0.60 8.97 11.81
N ALA A 244 0.47 9.76 11.72
CA ALA A 244 1.37 10.01 12.85
C ALA A 244 0.64 10.70 14.02
N LEU A 245 -0.20 11.70 13.75
CA LEU A 245 -1.02 12.37 14.76
C LEU A 245 -2.01 11.42 15.41
N TYR A 246 -2.66 10.55 14.64
CA TYR A 246 -3.55 9.52 15.18
C TYR A 246 -2.82 8.58 16.16
N PHE A 247 -1.67 8.04 15.74
CA PHE A 247 -0.89 7.14 16.60
C PHE A 247 -0.28 7.86 17.80
N PHE A 248 0.11 9.12 17.66
CA PHE A 248 0.58 9.95 18.76
C PHE A 248 -0.50 10.19 19.82
N ALA A 249 -1.72 10.53 19.38
CA ALA A 249 -2.85 10.69 20.30
C ALA A 249 -3.21 9.36 21.01
N ALA A 250 -3.14 8.23 20.28
CA ALA A 250 -3.36 6.91 20.86
C ALA A 250 -2.27 6.55 21.89
N TRP A 251 -1.02 6.93 21.62
CA TRP A 251 0.12 6.73 22.53
C TRP A 251 -0.04 7.54 23.83
N LEU A 252 -0.45 8.81 23.74
CA LEU A 252 -0.71 9.64 24.90
C LEU A 252 -1.79 9.03 25.81
N LYS A 253 -2.94 8.67 25.23
CA LYS A 253 -4.03 8.02 25.97
C LYS A 253 -3.60 6.72 26.66
N GLU A 254 -2.81 5.90 25.98
CA GLU A 254 -2.29 4.65 26.57
C GLU A 254 -1.30 4.94 27.70
N SER A 255 -0.48 5.99 27.57
CA SER A 255 0.50 6.41 28.60
C SER A 255 -0.20 6.95 29.85
N GLU A 256 -1.23 7.79 29.70
CA GLU A 256 -2.08 8.29 30.80
C GLU A 256 -2.73 7.13 31.54
N ARG A 257 -3.39 6.21 30.81
CA ARG A 257 -4.03 5.03 31.42
C ARG A 257 -3.06 4.16 32.21
N ARG A 258 -1.80 4.01 31.73
CA ARG A 258 -0.78 3.28 32.47
C ARG A 258 -0.33 4.01 33.73
N ALA A 259 -0.21 5.33 33.68
CA ALA A 259 0.13 6.16 34.85
C ALA A 259 -0.96 6.05 35.93
N ASP A 260 -2.23 6.14 35.57
CA ASP A 260 -3.36 5.99 36.48
C ASP A 260 -3.38 4.63 37.18
N LEU A 261 -3.13 3.55 36.42
CA LEU A 261 -3.05 2.20 36.97
C LEU A 261 -1.88 1.99 37.95
N ILE A 262 -0.79 2.73 37.78
CA ILE A 262 0.36 2.72 38.70
C ILE A 262 0.03 3.53 39.94
N ALA A 263 -0.64 4.68 39.81
CA ALA A 263 -1.03 5.54 40.93
C ALA A 263 -2.10 4.91 41.87
N MET A 264 -2.87 3.95 41.36
CA MET A 264 -3.89 3.20 42.13
C MET A 264 -3.31 2.00 42.92
N ARG A 265 -2.02 1.67 42.74
CA ARG A 265 -1.33 0.57 43.47
C ARG A 265 -0.51 1.04 44.63
#